data_85f132a0cf9b16fd71febe95c59076bf
#
_entry.id   85f132a0cf9b16fd71febe95c59076bf
#
_cell.length_a   1.000
_cell.length_b   1.000
_cell.length_c   1.000
_cell.angle_alpha   90.00
_cell.angle_beta   90.00
_cell.angle_gamma   90.00
#
_symmetry.space_group_name_H-M   'P 1'
#
loop_
_entity.id
_entity.type
_entity.pdbx_description
1 polymer ?
#
loop_
_entity_poly.entity_id
_entity_poly.type
_entity_poly.pdbx_seq_one_letter_code
_entity_poly.pdbx_strand_id
1 'polypeptide(L)'
;FERDLMAKAKKYVYHFSKSKTDGNGSMKALLGGKGANLAEMSSIGVPVPAGFTITTEVCTYYYDNGKKYPKTLDAEIEANITKVEKAMGKKFGDLQNPLLLSVRSGARESMPGMMDTILNLGINDEVVEALAKKTGNAKFAWDSYRRFLQMYGSVVMEVEAEAGEHHDPYEVILDKAKAKANVEDDSGLKENDLREVVAAFKALIKKRSGQNFPEDPREQLKGAVTAVFNSWQNDRAIVYRQKYGISAAWGTAVNVQAMVFGNTGKKSGTGVAFTRDPATGENVFYGEYLIDAQGEDVVAGVRTPKPIAKMAKDLPKSHKELLVTRKKLEKHFRDVQDVEFTIEEGKLWMLQTRNGKRTGFAAVNIALDMVKERLIKKEEAILRIPADDLGHLLAPIFDAKAEKAAKKVGNGLPAGPGAASGKIYFSAEDAVKAA
;
A
#
# COMPACT_ATOMS: atom_id res chain seq x y z
N PHE A 1 17.84 -46.75 20.21
CA PHE A 1 17.39 -46.12 18.95
C PHE A 1 16.48 -44.92 19.25
N GLU A 2 17.01 -43.88 19.87
CA GLU A 2 16.45 -42.56 19.93
C GLU A 2 17.32 -41.70 19.01
N ARG A 3 16.94 -41.55 17.76
CA ARG A 3 17.42 -40.45 16.91
C ARG A 3 16.39 -39.34 17.00
N ASP A 4 16.79 -38.31 17.72
CA ASP A 4 16.21 -36.98 17.80
C ASP A 4 15.52 -36.58 16.50
N LEU A 5 14.20 -36.55 16.49
CA LEU A 5 13.43 -35.60 15.73
C LEU A 5 13.62 -34.23 16.43
N MET A 6 14.76 -33.58 16.19
CA MET A 6 14.84 -32.14 16.42
C MET A 6 13.73 -31.49 15.61
N ALA A 7 12.65 -31.15 16.25
CA ALA A 7 11.58 -30.37 15.67
C ALA A 7 12.25 -29.08 15.11
N LYS A 8 12.27 -28.97 13.79
CA LYS A 8 12.85 -27.82 13.11
C LYS A 8 12.24 -26.58 13.73
N ALA A 9 13.07 -25.71 14.34
CA ALA A 9 12.59 -24.51 15.01
C ALA A 9 11.61 -23.77 14.09
N LYS A 10 10.44 -23.44 14.63
CA LYS A 10 9.37 -22.79 13.87
C LYS A 10 9.86 -21.44 13.36
N LYS A 11 9.74 -21.19 12.07
CA LYS A 11 10.17 -19.97 11.41
C LYS A 11 9.01 -18.98 11.35
N TYR A 12 9.22 -17.76 11.84
CA TYR A 12 8.21 -16.72 11.89
C TYR A 12 8.44 -15.56 10.90
N VAL A 13 9.67 -15.41 10.37
CA VAL A 13 10.03 -14.31 9.48
C VAL A 13 10.57 -14.81 8.15
N TYR A 14 9.96 -14.36 7.05
CA TYR A 14 10.23 -14.81 5.68
C TYR A 14 10.77 -13.65 4.85
N HIS A 15 12.03 -13.75 4.44
CA HIS A 15 12.71 -12.75 3.62
C HIS A 15 12.27 -12.80 2.16
N PHE A 16 12.24 -11.63 1.50
CA PHE A 16 12.11 -11.52 0.05
C PHE A 16 13.03 -10.45 -0.50
N SER A 17 13.77 -10.80 -1.54
CA SER A 17 14.62 -9.89 -2.30
C SER A 17 14.96 -10.51 -3.65
N LYS A 18 15.59 -9.72 -4.53
CA LYS A 18 16.05 -10.20 -5.83
C LYS A 18 17.03 -11.38 -5.73
N SER A 19 17.87 -11.42 -4.70
CA SER A 19 18.92 -12.44 -4.52
C SER A 19 18.44 -13.70 -3.84
N LYS A 20 17.44 -13.59 -2.94
CA LYS A 20 16.93 -14.71 -2.16
C LYS A 20 15.51 -14.42 -1.68
N THR A 21 14.65 -15.42 -1.80
CA THR A 21 13.26 -15.36 -1.31
C THR A 21 12.95 -16.65 -0.55
N ASP A 22 12.36 -16.50 0.64
CA ASP A 22 12.07 -17.62 1.53
C ASP A 22 10.65 -18.19 1.37
N GLY A 23 9.74 -17.43 0.74
CA GLY A 23 8.33 -17.78 0.52
C GLY A 23 7.93 -17.78 -0.95
N ASN A 24 6.67 -18.06 -1.23
CA ASN A 24 6.07 -18.02 -2.56
C ASN A 24 4.56 -17.71 -2.53
N GLY A 25 3.95 -17.59 -3.70
CA GLY A 25 2.54 -17.21 -3.88
C GLY A 25 1.52 -18.19 -3.30
N SER A 26 1.88 -19.47 -3.08
CA SER A 26 0.98 -20.46 -2.48
C SER A 26 0.84 -20.33 -0.97
N MET A 27 1.73 -19.56 -0.32
CA MET A 27 1.81 -19.43 1.13
C MET A 27 0.91 -18.32 1.69
N LYS A 28 -0.21 -17.99 1.04
CA LYS A 28 -1.12 -16.92 1.48
C LYS A 28 -1.67 -17.11 2.89
N ALA A 29 -1.86 -18.35 3.32
CA ALA A 29 -2.31 -18.64 4.68
C ALA A 29 -1.31 -18.17 5.74
N LEU A 30 -0.02 -18.25 5.43
CA LEU A 30 1.08 -17.96 6.37
C LEU A 30 1.60 -16.52 6.20
N LEU A 31 1.77 -16.06 4.95
CA LEU A 31 2.39 -14.77 4.63
C LEU A 31 1.36 -13.65 4.36
N GLY A 32 0.07 -14.00 4.38
CA GLY A 32 -0.98 -13.13 3.88
C GLY A 32 -0.90 -12.94 2.36
N GLY A 33 -1.92 -12.31 1.77
CA GLY A 33 -1.95 -12.08 0.32
C GLY A 33 -0.80 -11.19 -0.16
N LYS A 34 -0.51 -10.11 0.59
CA LYS A 34 0.56 -9.16 0.24
C LYS A 34 1.94 -9.79 0.35
N GLY A 35 2.25 -10.46 1.45
CA GLY A 35 3.56 -11.09 1.66
C GLY A 35 3.84 -12.23 0.67
N ALA A 36 2.85 -13.08 0.40
CA ALA A 36 2.96 -14.14 -0.59
C ALA A 36 3.24 -13.57 -2.00
N ASN A 37 2.54 -12.52 -2.40
CA ASN A 37 2.73 -11.89 -3.70
C ASN A 37 4.07 -11.14 -3.82
N LEU A 38 4.55 -10.50 -2.74
CA LEU A 38 5.89 -9.88 -2.71
C LEU A 38 7.00 -10.93 -2.87
N ALA A 39 6.87 -12.07 -2.17
CA ALA A 39 7.77 -13.20 -2.32
C ALA A 39 7.73 -13.76 -3.74
N GLU A 40 6.54 -13.96 -4.31
CA GLU A 40 6.36 -14.49 -5.66
C GLU A 40 6.96 -13.56 -6.72
N MET A 41 6.64 -12.26 -6.68
CA MET A 41 7.23 -11.27 -7.60
C MET A 41 8.76 -11.27 -7.52
N SER A 42 9.31 -11.35 -6.31
CA SER A 42 10.78 -11.39 -6.11
C SER A 42 11.38 -12.64 -6.73
N SER A 43 10.75 -13.82 -6.52
CA SER A 43 11.24 -15.11 -7.03
C SER A 43 11.28 -15.18 -8.56
N ILE A 44 10.34 -14.53 -9.23
CA ILE A 44 10.31 -14.44 -10.70
C ILE A 44 11.15 -13.29 -11.24
N GLY A 45 11.89 -12.57 -10.40
CA GLY A 45 12.81 -11.51 -10.80
C GLY A 45 12.14 -10.21 -11.26
N VAL A 46 10.97 -9.89 -10.69
CA VAL A 46 10.37 -8.55 -10.76
C VAL A 46 11.11 -7.64 -9.78
N PRO A 47 11.38 -6.37 -10.11
CA PRO A 47 12.12 -5.46 -9.22
C PRO A 47 11.26 -5.06 -8.02
N VAL A 48 11.38 -5.79 -6.93
CA VAL A 48 10.70 -5.54 -5.65
C VAL A 48 11.71 -5.00 -4.65
N PRO A 49 11.43 -3.92 -3.90
CA PRO A 49 12.28 -3.51 -2.78
C PRO A 49 12.37 -4.64 -1.77
N ALA A 50 13.59 -4.91 -1.27
CA ALA A 50 13.81 -6.00 -0.32
C ALA A 50 13.00 -5.78 0.97
N GLY A 51 12.61 -6.90 1.60
CA GLY A 51 11.83 -6.88 2.83
C GLY A 51 11.68 -8.26 3.44
N PHE A 52 10.82 -8.34 4.42
CA PHE A 52 10.42 -9.60 5.05
C PHE A 52 8.97 -9.54 5.51
N THR A 53 8.39 -10.71 5.66
CA THR A 53 7.03 -10.88 6.18
C THR A 53 7.09 -11.61 7.52
N ILE A 54 6.51 -11.00 8.56
CA ILE A 54 6.21 -11.65 9.84
C ILE A 54 4.86 -12.37 9.65
N THR A 55 4.80 -13.66 9.98
CA THR A 55 3.70 -14.53 9.61
C THR A 55 2.39 -14.24 10.35
N THR A 56 1.26 -14.69 9.79
CA THR A 56 -0.05 -14.65 10.45
C THR A 56 -0.06 -15.43 11.77
N GLU A 57 0.79 -16.44 11.88
CA GLU A 57 0.92 -17.26 13.11
C GLU A 57 1.48 -16.46 14.29
N VAL A 58 2.28 -15.41 14.03
CA VAL A 58 2.74 -14.51 15.11
C VAL A 58 1.57 -13.67 15.62
N CYS A 59 0.66 -13.23 14.74
CA CYS A 59 -0.55 -12.52 15.14
C CYS A 59 -1.43 -13.37 16.06
N THR A 60 -1.73 -14.61 15.67
CA THR A 60 -2.53 -15.53 16.50
C THR A 60 -1.82 -15.86 17.81
N TYR A 61 -0.50 -16.17 17.76
CA TYR A 61 0.30 -16.38 18.96
C TYR A 61 0.23 -15.19 19.92
N TYR A 62 0.35 -13.96 19.40
CA TYR A 62 0.30 -12.73 20.20
C TYR A 62 -1.01 -12.63 20.98
N TYR A 63 -2.15 -12.87 20.34
CA TYR A 63 -3.45 -12.83 21.03
C TYR A 63 -3.66 -14.00 21.99
N ASP A 64 -3.26 -15.20 21.62
CA ASP A 64 -3.42 -16.41 22.43
C ASP A 64 -2.53 -16.41 23.69
N ASN A 65 -1.45 -15.62 23.68
CA ASN A 65 -0.47 -15.56 24.77
C ASN A 65 -0.47 -14.21 25.52
N GLY A 66 -1.60 -13.53 25.62
CA GLY A 66 -1.74 -12.29 26.39
C GLY A 66 -0.87 -11.16 25.86
N LYS A 67 -0.87 -10.97 24.56
CA LYS A 67 -0.10 -9.94 23.81
C LYS A 67 1.43 -10.08 23.97
N LYS A 68 1.93 -11.31 24.08
CA LYS A 68 3.37 -11.62 24.10
C LYS A 68 3.81 -12.24 22.78
N TYR A 69 5.03 -11.95 22.38
CA TYR A 69 5.64 -12.49 21.17
C TYR A 69 6.38 -13.82 21.40
N PRO A 70 6.54 -14.65 20.35
CA PRO A 70 7.45 -15.79 20.40
C PRO A 70 8.86 -15.34 20.77
N LYS A 71 9.55 -16.08 21.65
CA LYS A 71 10.88 -15.70 22.15
C LYS A 71 11.96 -15.54 21.07
N THR A 72 11.81 -16.18 19.92
CA THR A 72 12.76 -16.12 18.79
C THR A 72 12.51 -14.97 17.84
N LEU A 73 11.35 -14.30 17.95
CA LEU A 73 10.90 -13.32 16.95
C LEU A 73 11.87 -12.15 16.78
N ASP A 74 12.34 -11.56 17.86
CA ASP A 74 13.23 -10.39 17.81
C ASP A 74 14.55 -10.73 17.10
N ALA A 75 15.13 -11.91 17.38
CA ALA A 75 16.34 -12.39 16.71
C ALA A 75 16.10 -12.64 15.20
N GLU A 76 14.94 -13.19 14.84
CA GLU A 76 14.57 -13.40 13.44
C GLU A 76 14.37 -12.07 12.70
N ILE A 77 13.77 -11.06 13.34
CA ILE A 77 13.60 -9.71 12.77
C ILE A 77 14.97 -9.09 12.51
N GLU A 78 15.87 -9.04 13.49
CA GLU A 78 17.22 -8.47 13.33
C GLU A 78 18.02 -9.17 12.21
N ALA A 79 17.97 -10.48 12.16
CA ALA A 79 18.61 -11.24 11.10
C ALA A 79 18.05 -10.91 9.70
N ASN A 80 16.76 -10.57 9.60
CA ASN A 80 16.15 -10.19 8.34
C ASN A 80 16.36 -8.71 8.00
N ILE A 81 16.44 -7.79 8.99
CA ILE A 81 16.91 -6.41 8.78
C ILE A 81 18.28 -6.41 8.13
N THR A 82 19.24 -7.17 8.67
CA THR A 82 20.59 -7.31 8.10
C THR A 82 20.58 -7.78 6.64
N LYS A 83 19.67 -8.70 6.28
CA LYS A 83 19.53 -9.14 4.87
C LYS A 83 18.95 -8.04 3.98
N VAL A 84 17.98 -7.26 4.48
CA VAL A 84 17.40 -6.13 3.75
C VAL A 84 18.46 -5.04 3.55
N GLU A 85 19.21 -4.69 4.58
CA GLU A 85 20.32 -3.75 4.51
C GLU A 85 21.33 -4.13 3.41
N LYS A 86 21.75 -5.39 3.42
CA LYS A 86 22.68 -5.93 2.39
C LYS A 86 22.07 -5.86 0.98
N ALA A 87 20.79 -6.21 0.83
CA ALA A 87 20.12 -6.22 -0.46
C ALA A 87 19.90 -4.81 -1.04
N MET A 88 19.68 -3.82 -0.17
CA MET A 88 19.43 -2.43 -0.55
C MET A 88 20.70 -1.58 -0.58
N GLY A 89 21.80 -2.05 0.03
CA GLY A 89 23.04 -1.27 0.20
C GLY A 89 22.86 -0.04 1.09
N LYS A 90 21.88 -0.07 1.99
CA LYS A 90 21.51 0.97 2.95
C LYS A 90 21.51 0.36 4.35
N LYS A 91 21.53 1.15 5.41
CA LYS A 91 21.54 0.64 6.79
C LYS A 91 20.47 1.32 7.65
N PHE A 92 19.77 0.54 8.44
CA PHE A 92 18.68 0.99 9.29
C PHE A 92 19.22 1.77 10.50
N GLY A 93 18.78 3.04 10.64
CA GLY A 93 19.30 3.95 11.67
C GLY A 93 20.69 4.55 11.39
N ASP A 94 21.22 4.40 10.16
CA ASP A 94 22.52 4.92 9.78
C ASP A 94 22.46 6.39 9.36
N LEU A 95 23.51 7.16 9.73
CA LEU A 95 23.61 8.59 9.44
C LEU A 95 24.33 8.90 8.12
N GLN A 96 24.85 7.89 7.41
CA GLN A 96 25.51 8.09 6.13
C GLN A 96 24.64 7.64 4.96
N ASN A 97 23.99 6.49 5.11
CA ASN A 97 23.15 5.88 4.08
C ASN A 97 21.89 5.25 4.70
N PRO A 98 20.95 6.07 5.21
CA PRO A 98 19.81 5.59 5.95
C PRO A 98 18.90 4.71 5.10
N LEU A 99 18.50 3.57 5.67
CA LEU A 99 17.40 2.74 5.20
C LEU A 99 16.14 3.15 5.96
N LEU A 100 15.11 3.52 5.23
CA LEU A 100 13.77 3.65 5.82
C LEU A 100 12.92 2.44 5.44
N LEU A 101 11.96 2.11 6.29
CA LEU A 101 11.10 0.95 6.13
C LEU A 101 9.62 1.36 6.07
N SER A 102 8.81 0.55 5.41
CA SER A 102 7.36 0.55 5.56
C SER A 102 6.92 -0.69 6.34
N VAL A 103 5.92 -0.55 7.18
CA VAL A 103 5.30 -1.64 7.95
C VAL A 103 3.83 -1.68 7.57
N ARG A 104 3.42 -2.76 6.90
CA ARG A 104 2.10 -2.87 6.29
C ARG A 104 1.41 -4.17 6.68
N SER A 105 0.12 -4.12 6.96
CA SER A 105 -0.70 -5.30 7.17
C SER A 105 -0.77 -6.20 5.93
N GLY A 106 -0.95 -7.49 6.15
CA GLY A 106 -1.05 -8.49 5.10
C GLY A 106 -2.01 -9.63 5.49
N ALA A 107 -3.32 -9.38 5.51
CA ALA A 107 -4.31 -10.44 5.69
C ALA A 107 -4.34 -11.39 4.48
N ARG A 108 -4.91 -12.60 4.67
CA ARG A 108 -5.08 -13.58 3.58
C ARG A 108 -5.96 -13.02 2.48
N GLU A 109 -7.05 -12.36 2.86
CA GLU A 109 -7.94 -11.64 1.95
C GLU A 109 -7.66 -10.15 1.98
N SER A 110 -7.89 -9.48 0.86
CA SER A 110 -7.71 -8.03 0.75
C SER A 110 -8.80 -7.31 1.54
N MET A 111 -8.39 -6.47 2.49
CA MET A 111 -9.26 -5.65 3.33
C MET A 111 -8.85 -4.17 3.21
N PRO A 112 -9.19 -3.49 2.08
CA PRO A 112 -8.71 -2.14 1.80
C PRO A 112 -9.18 -1.14 2.85
N GLY A 113 -8.25 -0.34 3.41
CA GLY A 113 -8.55 0.69 4.41
C GLY A 113 -8.90 0.17 5.81
N MET A 114 -8.94 -1.16 6.01
CA MET A 114 -9.39 -1.72 7.29
C MET A 114 -8.27 -1.85 8.32
N MET A 115 -7.04 -1.97 7.90
CA MET A 115 -5.87 -2.16 8.77
C MET A 115 -4.80 -1.12 8.50
N ASP A 116 -3.94 -0.92 9.48
CA ASP A 116 -3.01 0.18 9.49
C ASP A 116 -1.74 -0.08 8.66
N THR A 117 -1.09 1.02 8.29
CA THR A 117 0.18 1.08 7.55
C THR A 117 1.01 2.19 8.15
N ILE A 118 2.32 1.95 8.32
CA ILE A 118 3.28 2.96 8.74
C ILE A 118 4.38 3.04 7.69
N LEU A 119 4.62 4.25 7.19
CA LEU A 119 5.65 4.55 6.18
C LEU A 119 6.77 5.39 6.77
N ASN A 120 7.91 5.44 6.10
CA ASN A 120 9.09 6.25 6.47
C ASN A 120 9.68 5.91 7.84
N LEU A 121 9.46 4.68 8.34
CA LEU A 121 9.94 4.22 9.63
C LEU A 121 11.47 4.15 9.65
N GLY A 122 12.06 4.59 10.74
CA GLY A 122 13.51 4.70 10.92
C GLY A 122 14.04 6.13 10.84
N ILE A 123 13.17 7.10 10.53
CA ILE A 123 13.54 8.53 10.54
C ILE A 123 13.38 9.09 11.95
N ASN A 124 14.34 9.91 12.35
CA ASN A 124 14.41 10.66 13.61
C ASN A 124 15.14 11.98 13.38
N ASP A 125 15.42 12.74 14.44
CA ASP A 125 16.05 14.07 14.33
C ASP A 125 17.44 14.03 13.65
N GLU A 126 18.20 12.96 13.83
CA GLU A 126 19.52 12.82 13.22
C GLU A 126 19.43 12.26 11.79
N VAL A 127 18.57 11.26 11.59
CA VAL A 127 18.40 10.60 10.28
C VAL A 127 17.78 11.54 9.25
N VAL A 128 16.89 12.48 9.65
CA VAL A 128 16.31 13.47 8.71
C VAL A 128 17.40 14.38 8.13
N GLU A 129 18.36 14.84 8.95
CA GLU A 129 19.47 15.66 8.47
C GLU A 129 20.42 14.87 7.55
N ALA A 130 20.69 13.61 7.92
CA ALA A 130 21.47 12.71 7.09
C ALA A 130 20.80 12.47 5.72
N LEU A 131 19.48 12.27 5.70
CA LEU A 131 18.69 12.10 4.50
C LEU A 131 18.67 13.36 3.64
N ALA A 132 18.49 14.54 4.26
CA ALA A 132 18.55 15.84 3.60
C ALA A 132 19.89 16.07 2.91
N LYS A 133 20.98 15.84 3.62
CA LYS A 133 22.37 15.96 3.11
C LYS A 133 22.62 15.01 1.95
N LYS A 134 22.21 13.74 2.10
CA LYS A 134 22.44 12.70 1.10
C LYS A 134 21.68 12.95 -0.20
N THR A 135 20.43 13.35 -0.10
CA THR A 135 19.57 13.58 -1.27
C THR A 135 19.75 14.97 -1.89
N GLY A 136 20.39 15.89 -1.19
CA GLY A 136 20.43 17.30 -1.56
C GLY A 136 19.05 17.96 -1.56
N ASN A 137 18.06 17.33 -0.91
CA ASN A 137 16.67 17.77 -0.89
C ASN A 137 16.12 17.75 0.54
N ALA A 138 16.39 18.82 1.28
CA ALA A 138 15.97 18.96 2.66
C ALA A 138 14.43 18.97 2.81
N LYS A 139 13.74 19.61 1.85
CA LYS A 139 12.27 19.59 1.83
C LYS A 139 11.71 18.17 1.79
N PHE A 140 12.23 17.30 0.92
CA PHE A 140 11.84 15.89 0.84
C PHE A 140 12.08 15.16 2.18
N ALA A 141 13.24 15.36 2.80
CA ALA A 141 13.57 14.70 4.06
C ALA A 141 12.62 15.10 5.18
N TRP A 142 12.39 16.41 5.35
CA TRP A 142 11.52 16.94 6.38
C TRP A 142 10.04 16.65 6.15
N ASP A 143 9.55 16.62 4.90
CA ASP A 143 8.19 16.15 4.58
C ASP A 143 8.03 14.65 4.89
N SER A 144 9.04 13.83 4.59
CA SER A 144 9.03 12.41 4.96
C SER A 144 8.97 12.21 6.48
N TYR A 145 9.67 13.05 7.25
CA TYR A 145 9.61 13.01 8.71
C TYR A 145 8.25 13.49 9.25
N ARG A 146 7.72 14.58 8.71
CA ARG A 146 6.38 15.07 9.06
C ARG A 146 5.31 13.99 8.84
N ARG A 147 5.31 13.34 7.66
CA ARG A 147 4.39 12.25 7.33
C ARG A 147 4.54 11.05 8.27
N PHE A 148 5.77 10.71 8.63
CA PHE A 148 6.03 9.63 9.58
C PHE A 148 5.49 9.95 10.97
N LEU A 149 5.74 11.15 11.49
CA LEU A 149 5.23 11.60 12.80
C LEU A 149 3.71 11.57 12.86
N GLN A 150 3.03 12.07 11.83
CA GLN A 150 1.57 12.04 11.74
C GLN A 150 1.06 10.60 11.79
N MET A 151 1.60 9.74 10.93
CA MET A 151 1.16 8.36 10.80
C MET A 151 1.50 7.52 12.04
N TYR A 152 2.71 7.64 12.57
CA TYR A 152 3.13 6.93 13.78
C TYR A 152 2.40 7.44 15.02
N GLY A 153 2.23 8.73 15.13
CA GLY A 153 1.51 9.36 16.23
C GLY A 153 0.04 8.94 16.27
N SER A 154 -0.65 8.91 15.13
CA SER A 154 -2.05 8.45 15.08
C SER A 154 -2.17 6.96 15.31
N VAL A 155 -1.37 6.14 14.60
CA VAL A 155 -1.56 4.68 14.55
C VAL A 155 -0.92 3.96 15.74
N VAL A 156 0.29 4.38 16.15
CA VAL A 156 1.08 3.66 17.18
C VAL A 156 0.90 4.28 18.55
N MET A 157 0.84 5.61 18.61
CA MET A 157 0.70 6.35 19.87
C MET A 157 -0.73 6.78 20.15
N GLU A 158 -1.69 6.41 19.28
CA GLU A 158 -3.13 6.61 19.44
C GLU A 158 -3.52 8.08 19.68
N VAL A 159 -2.77 9.00 19.06
CA VAL A 159 -3.05 10.44 19.14
C VAL A 159 -4.01 10.82 18.01
N GLU A 160 -5.29 10.78 18.33
CA GLU A 160 -6.41 11.08 17.44
C GLU A 160 -7.20 12.30 17.93
N ALA A 161 -8.26 12.67 17.21
CA ALA A 161 -9.19 13.71 17.62
C ALA A 161 -9.90 13.32 18.93
N GLU A 162 -9.95 14.24 19.90
CA GLU A 162 -10.65 14.03 21.18
C GLU A 162 -12.15 14.35 21.04
N ALA A 163 -12.93 13.91 22.02
CA ALA A 163 -14.37 14.19 22.06
C ALA A 163 -14.64 15.70 21.99
N GLY A 164 -15.39 16.11 20.95
CA GLY A 164 -15.70 17.51 20.67
C GLY A 164 -14.75 18.20 19.66
N GLU A 165 -13.72 17.53 19.20
CA GLU A 165 -12.91 17.97 18.07
C GLU A 165 -13.49 17.43 16.75
N HIS A 166 -13.62 18.29 15.75
CA HIS A 166 -14.20 17.94 14.44
C HIS A 166 -13.14 17.66 13.38
N HIS A 167 -11.86 17.91 13.67
CA HIS A 167 -10.76 17.76 12.75
C HIS A 167 -9.61 16.98 13.37
N ASP A 168 -8.87 16.26 12.53
CA ASP A 168 -7.61 15.63 12.90
C ASP A 168 -6.64 16.68 13.49
N PRO A 169 -6.09 16.47 14.68
CA PRO A 169 -5.22 17.45 15.33
C PRO A 169 -3.92 17.73 14.57
N TYR A 170 -3.43 16.78 13.78
CA TYR A 170 -2.27 16.98 12.88
C TYR A 170 -2.65 17.86 11.70
N GLU A 171 -3.82 17.65 11.10
CA GLU A 171 -4.32 18.49 10.01
C GLU A 171 -4.54 19.94 10.46
N VAL A 172 -5.02 20.17 11.67
CA VAL A 172 -5.16 21.53 12.24
C VAL A 172 -3.81 22.26 12.31
N ILE A 173 -2.73 21.55 12.67
CA ILE A 173 -1.38 22.13 12.70
C ILE A 173 -0.89 22.40 11.27
N LEU A 174 -1.12 21.47 10.36
CA LEU A 174 -0.72 21.57 8.97
C LEU A 174 -1.43 22.71 8.24
N ASP A 175 -2.73 22.87 8.46
CA ASP A 175 -3.53 23.98 7.90
C ASP A 175 -3.03 25.34 8.38
N LYS A 176 -2.67 25.46 9.66
CA LYS A 176 -2.05 26.68 10.18
C LYS A 176 -0.70 26.99 9.52
N ALA A 177 0.11 25.96 9.26
CA ALA A 177 1.40 26.12 8.57
C ALA A 177 1.18 26.53 7.11
N LYS A 178 0.23 25.92 6.40
CA LYS A 178 -0.16 26.30 5.02
C LYS A 178 -0.65 27.76 4.96
N ALA A 179 -1.53 28.15 5.86
CA ALA A 179 -2.02 29.53 5.94
C ALA A 179 -0.88 30.55 6.21
N LYS A 180 0.04 30.23 7.14
CA LYS A 180 1.22 31.06 7.42
C LYS A 180 2.15 31.19 6.22
N ALA A 181 2.35 30.10 5.46
CA ALA A 181 3.18 30.05 4.28
C ALA A 181 2.49 30.60 3.01
N ASN A 182 1.18 30.91 3.07
CA ASN A 182 0.33 31.31 1.96
C ASN A 182 0.38 30.31 0.79
N VAL A 183 0.16 29.03 1.10
CA VAL A 183 0.11 27.92 0.14
C VAL A 183 -1.19 27.13 0.31
N GLU A 184 -1.69 26.53 -0.79
CA GLU A 184 -2.95 25.78 -0.80
C GLU A 184 -2.77 24.32 -0.36
N ASP A 185 -1.64 23.74 -0.71
CA ASP A 185 -1.35 22.33 -0.43
C ASP A 185 0.01 22.13 0.24
N ASP A 186 0.20 20.95 0.84
CA ASP A 186 1.41 20.56 1.60
C ASP A 186 2.67 20.65 0.72
N SER A 187 2.53 20.41 -0.58
CA SER A 187 3.66 20.47 -1.51
C SER A 187 4.23 21.88 -1.69
N GLY A 188 3.48 22.91 -1.28
CA GLY A 188 3.91 24.29 -1.23
C GLY A 188 4.82 24.65 -0.06
N LEU A 189 4.77 23.88 1.04
CA LEU A 189 5.57 24.12 2.24
C LEU A 189 7.08 23.98 1.95
N LYS A 190 7.88 24.85 2.57
CA LYS A 190 9.33 24.85 2.46
C LYS A 190 9.95 24.11 3.66
N GLU A 191 11.26 23.87 3.60
CA GLU A 191 12.00 23.19 4.67
C GLU A 191 11.73 23.81 6.06
N ASN A 192 11.82 25.11 6.21
CA ASN A 192 11.62 25.76 7.51
C ASN A 192 10.18 25.58 8.04
N ASP A 193 9.18 25.64 7.14
CA ASP A 193 7.79 25.42 7.52
C ASP A 193 7.60 23.97 8.02
N LEU A 194 8.22 23.01 7.34
CA LEU A 194 8.17 21.59 7.71
C LEU A 194 8.90 21.29 9.02
N ARG A 195 10.02 21.96 9.31
CA ARG A 195 10.72 21.89 10.59
C ARG A 195 9.82 22.36 11.75
N GLU A 196 9.10 23.47 11.56
CA GLU A 196 8.14 23.96 12.54
C GLU A 196 6.97 22.98 12.75
N VAL A 197 6.44 22.40 11.66
CA VAL A 197 5.38 21.39 11.73
C VAL A 197 5.84 20.14 12.49
N VAL A 198 7.04 19.63 12.20
CA VAL A 198 7.64 18.49 12.90
C VAL A 198 7.75 18.77 14.41
N ALA A 199 8.25 19.93 14.79
CA ALA A 199 8.34 20.33 16.20
C ALA A 199 6.95 20.39 16.86
N ALA A 200 5.95 20.94 16.16
CA ALA A 200 4.58 21.02 16.66
C ALA A 200 3.92 19.64 16.79
N PHE A 201 4.17 18.72 15.86
CA PHE A 201 3.69 17.33 15.92
C PHE A 201 4.29 16.58 17.11
N LYS A 202 5.58 16.72 17.36
CA LYS A 202 6.23 16.13 18.56
C LYS A 202 5.66 16.69 19.86
N ALA A 203 5.39 17.97 19.90
CA ALA A 203 4.77 18.62 21.07
C ALA A 203 3.31 18.12 21.26
N LEU A 204 2.54 17.97 20.19
CA LEU A 204 1.19 17.38 20.22
C LEU A 204 1.22 15.95 20.75
N ILE A 205 2.10 15.11 20.21
CA ILE A 205 2.27 13.72 20.63
C ILE A 205 2.56 13.66 22.12
N LYS A 206 3.59 14.40 22.59
CA LYS A 206 3.94 14.44 24.01
C LYS A 206 2.78 14.90 24.89
N LYS A 207 2.06 15.94 24.46
CA LYS A 207 0.94 16.50 25.22
C LYS A 207 -0.20 15.48 25.39
N ARG A 208 -0.54 14.72 24.35
CA ARG A 208 -1.71 13.82 24.35
C ARG A 208 -1.38 12.42 24.83
N SER A 209 -0.28 11.83 24.38
CA SER A 209 0.12 10.49 24.82
C SER A 209 0.85 10.45 26.17
N GLY A 210 1.34 11.59 26.66
CA GLY A 210 2.21 11.68 27.83
C GLY A 210 3.65 11.18 27.58
N GLN A 211 3.96 10.69 26.38
CA GLN A 211 5.25 10.11 26.02
C GLN A 211 5.95 10.93 24.94
N ASN A 212 7.28 10.92 24.94
CA ASN A 212 8.03 11.47 23.81
C ASN A 212 7.90 10.50 22.60
N PHE A 213 8.00 11.07 21.40
CA PHE A 213 8.15 10.28 20.19
C PHE A 213 9.44 9.45 20.26
N PRO A 214 9.41 8.13 19.95
CA PRO A 214 10.59 7.28 20.04
C PRO A 214 11.63 7.64 18.97
N GLU A 215 12.86 7.90 19.39
CA GLU A 215 13.97 8.23 18.48
C GLU A 215 14.77 6.97 18.05
N ASP A 216 14.65 5.84 18.76
CA ASP A 216 15.30 4.59 18.37
C ASP A 216 14.51 3.92 17.24
N PRO A 217 15.11 3.70 16.04
CA PRO A 217 14.46 3.03 14.93
C PRO A 217 13.94 1.62 15.27
N ARG A 218 14.56 0.91 16.20
CA ARG A 218 14.11 -0.44 16.61
C ARG A 218 12.89 -0.39 17.51
N GLU A 219 12.80 0.59 18.39
CA GLU A 219 11.58 0.86 19.16
C GLU A 219 10.43 1.25 18.23
N GLN A 220 10.71 2.13 17.25
CA GLN A 220 9.74 2.49 16.21
C GLN A 220 9.23 1.26 15.47
N LEU A 221 10.12 0.35 15.05
CA LEU A 221 9.75 -0.88 14.33
C LEU A 221 8.88 -1.80 15.18
N LYS A 222 9.25 -2.00 16.44
CA LYS A 222 8.48 -2.82 17.37
C LYS A 222 7.09 -2.26 17.63
N GLY A 223 6.98 -0.94 17.83
CA GLY A 223 5.71 -0.24 17.97
C GLY A 223 4.82 -0.40 16.74
N ALA A 224 5.39 -0.17 15.55
CA ALA A 224 4.68 -0.30 14.29
C ALA A 224 4.18 -1.74 14.02
N VAL A 225 5.00 -2.76 14.28
CA VAL A 225 4.60 -4.16 14.15
C VAL A 225 3.43 -4.49 15.10
N THR A 226 3.51 -4.00 16.34
CA THR A 226 2.46 -4.18 17.34
C THR A 226 1.16 -3.50 16.92
N ALA A 227 1.22 -2.27 16.44
CA ALA A 227 0.05 -1.54 15.97
C ALA A 227 -0.62 -2.24 14.78
N VAL A 228 0.16 -2.77 13.83
CA VAL A 228 -0.40 -3.54 12.71
C VAL A 228 -1.09 -4.82 13.20
N PHE A 229 -0.55 -5.54 14.18
CA PHE A 229 -1.26 -6.68 14.77
C PHE A 229 -2.53 -6.25 15.50
N ASN A 230 -2.48 -5.15 16.26
CA ASN A 230 -3.66 -4.61 16.94
C ASN A 230 -4.75 -4.20 15.96
N SER A 231 -4.38 -3.67 14.79
CA SER A 231 -5.35 -3.24 13.77
C SER A 231 -6.24 -4.38 13.23
N TRP A 232 -5.83 -5.64 13.41
CA TRP A 232 -6.69 -6.81 13.14
C TRP A 232 -7.97 -6.80 13.97
N GLN A 233 -7.95 -6.21 15.16
CA GLN A 233 -9.07 -6.12 16.08
C GLN A 233 -9.74 -4.73 16.14
N ASN A 234 -9.39 -3.81 15.24
CA ASN A 234 -10.09 -2.54 15.11
C ASN A 234 -11.54 -2.78 14.66
N ASP A 235 -12.48 -1.95 15.13
CA ASP A 235 -13.92 -2.07 14.85
C ASP A 235 -14.21 -2.18 13.35
N ARG A 236 -13.58 -1.31 12.54
CA ARG A 236 -13.73 -1.34 11.07
C ARG A 236 -13.28 -2.68 10.47
N ALA A 237 -12.22 -3.29 10.99
CA ALA A 237 -11.72 -4.59 10.52
C ALA A 237 -12.64 -5.74 10.97
N ILE A 238 -13.20 -5.66 12.17
CA ILE A 238 -14.17 -6.64 12.71
C ILE A 238 -15.44 -6.63 11.85
N VAL A 239 -16.04 -5.45 11.64
CA VAL A 239 -17.26 -5.29 10.82
C VAL A 239 -17.03 -5.78 9.39
N TYR A 240 -15.89 -5.44 8.79
CA TYR A 240 -15.54 -5.90 7.44
C TYR A 240 -15.45 -7.43 7.37
N ARG A 241 -14.76 -8.06 8.34
CA ARG A 241 -14.65 -9.52 8.40
C ARG A 241 -16.00 -10.21 8.56
N GLN A 242 -16.86 -9.69 9.41
CA GLN A 242 -18.22 -10.22 9.58
C GLN A 242 -19.02 -10.15 8.29
N LYS A 243 -18.98 -9.00 7.59
CA LYS A 243 -19.69 -8.79 6.33
C LYS A 243 -19.25 -9.75 5.22
N TYR A 244 -17.96 -10.07 5.16
CA TYR A 244 -17.38 -10.88 4.08
C TYR A 244 -17.03 -12.32 4.50
N GLY A 245 -17.47 -12.78 5.67
CA GLY A 245 -17.24 -14.15 6.14
C GLY A 245 -15.77 -14.50 6.38
N ILE A 246 -14.92 -13.52 6.70
CA ILE A 246 -13.49 -13.70 6.95
C ILE A 246 -13.27 -14.14 8.40
N SER A 247 -12.66 -15.31 8.62
CA SER A 247 -12.43 -15.84 9.97
C SER A 247 -11.50 -14.97 10.81
N ALA A 248 -11.93 -14.63 12.03
CA ALA A 248 -11.12 -13.89 12.99
C ALA A 248 -9.84 -14.66 13.41
N ALA A 249 -9.88 -16.01 13.37
CA ALA A 249 -8.76 -16.89 13.72
C ALA A 249 -7.60 -16.86 12.72
N TRP A 250 -7.77 -16.23 11.55
CA TRP A 250 -6.71 -16.18 10.54
C TRP A 250 -5.57 -15.23 10.90
N GLY A 251 -5.85 -14.17 11.63
CA GLY A 251 -4.88 -13.11 11.91
C GLY A 251 -4.42 -12.36 10.66
N THR A 252 -3.49 -11.46 10.87
CA THR A 252 -2.80 -10.74 9.78
C THR A 252 -1.30 -11.00 9.83
N ALA A 253 -0.65 -11.03 8.68
CA ALA A 253 0.81 -10.92 8.58
C ALA A 253 1.22 -9.45 8.64
N VAL A 254 2.49 -9.21 8.93
CA VAL A 254 3.12 -7.87 8.86
C VAL A 254 4.22 -7.90 7.82
N ASN A 255 4.13 -7.00 6.83
CA ASN A 255 5.15 -6.85 5.79
C ASN A 255 6.03 -5.66 6.11
N VAL A 256 7.31 -5.90 6.35
CA VAL A 256 8.35 -4.90 6.55
C VAL A 256 9.17 -4.82 5.27
N GLN A 257 9.16 -3.65 4.61
CA GLN A 257 9.77 -3.50 3.29
C GLN A 257 10.56 -2.21 3.20
N ALA A 258 11.70 -2.25 2.51
CA ALA A 258 12.49 -1.06 2.24
C ALA A 258 11.66 -0.01 1.51
N MET A 259 11.74 1.24 1.97
CA MET A 259 11.15 2.38 1.28
C MET A 259 11.93 2.72 0.01
N VAL A 260 11.16 3.07 -1.02
CA VAL A 260 11.62 3.71 -2.26
C VAL A 260 10.73 4.92 -2.52
N PHE A 261 11.29 5.97 -3.06
CA PHE A 261 10.66 7.28 -3.04
C PHE A 261 10.34 7.79 -4.44
N GLY A 262 9.06 8.07 -4.67
CA GLY A 262 8.55 8.68 -5.90
C GLY A 262 8.60 10.22 -5.89
N ASN A 263 8.98 10.84 -4.77
CA ASN A 263 8.99 12.29 -4.54
C ASN A 263 10.41 12.87 -4.36
N THR A 264 11.39 12.31 -5.04
CA THR A 264 12.78 12.80 -5.04
C THR A 264 13.10 13.70 -6.25
N GLY A 265 12.08 14.09 -7.02
CA GLY A 265 12.22 15.01 -8.14
C GLY A 265 11.67 14.49 -9.47
N LYS A 266 11.98 15.19 -10.56
CA LYS A 266 11.36 14.97 -11.88
C LYS A 266 11.60 13.60 -12.52
N LYS A 267 12.60 12.84 -12.07
CA LYS A 267 12.89 11.47 -12.53
C LYS A 267 12.22 10.40 -11.67
N SER A 268 11.43 10.82 -10.70
CA SER A 268 10.76 9.97 -9.73
C SER A 268 9.26 10.12 -9.84
N GLY A 269 8.54 9.10 -9.43
CA GLY A 269 7.08 9.10 -9.49
C GLY A 269 6.51 7.82 -8.90
N THR A 270 5.19 7.76 -8.79
CA THR A 270 4.47 6.60 -8.29
C THR A 270 3.18 6.42 -9.05
N GLY A 271 2.62 5.22 -9.05
CA GLY A 271 1.38 4.97 -9.77
C GLY A 271 0.76 3.63 -9.44
N VAL A 272 -0.46 3.50 -9.93
CA VAL A 272 -1.27 2.27 -9.86
C VAL A 272 -1.74 1.92 -11.26
N ALA A 273 -1.77 0.62 -11.58
CA ALA A 273 -2.20 0.20 -12.90
C ALA A 273 -2.76 -1.22 -12.90
N PHE A 274 -3.66 -1.47 -13.85
CA PHE A 274 -4.16 -2.78 -14.20
C PHE A 274 -3.50 -3.27 -15.48
N THR A 275 -3.16 -4.55 -15.55
CA THR A 275 -2.56 -5.12 -16.77
C THR A 275 -3.52 -5.14 -17.95
N ARG A 276 -4.82 -5.06 -17.73
CA ARG A 276 -5.90 -4.82 -18.73
C ARG A 276 -6.91 -3.84 -18.14
N ASP A 277 -7.74 -3.24 -18.99
CA ASP A 277 -8.80 -2.36 -18.53
C ASP A 277 -9.81 -3.13 -17.65
N PRO A 278 -9.97 -2.77 -16.36
CA PRO A 278 -10.84 -3.49 -15.44
C PRO A 278 -12.34 -3.25 -15.69
N ALA A 279 -12.70 -2.24 -16.46
CA ALA A 279 -14.08 -1.92 -16.80
C ALA A 279 -14.54 -2.64 -18.07
N THR A 280 -13.71 -2.68 -19.12
CA THR A 280 -14.04 -3.22 -20.43
C THR A 280 -13.42 -4.58 -20.71
N GLY A 281 -12.31 -4.92 -20.07
CA GLY A 281 -11.53 -6.13 -20.32
C GLY A 281 -10.55 -6.01 -21.49
N GLU A 282 -10.50 -4.87 -22.17
CA GLU A 282 -9.58 -4.65 -23.28
C GLU A 282 -8.11 -4.84 -22.86
N ASN A 283 -7.30 -5.45 -23.73
CA ASN A 283 -5.88 -5.69 -23.46
C ASN A 283 -5.05 -4.39 -23.62
N VAL A 284 -5.44 -3.34 -22.92
CA VAL A 284 -4.73 -2.07 -22.80
C VAL A 284 -4.19 -1.93 -21.39
N PHE A 285 -3.01 -1.33 -21.27
CA PHE A 285 -2.44 -1.03 -19.95
C PHE A 285 -3.17 0.17 -19.37
N TYR A 286 -3.95 -0.04 -18.32
CA TYR A 286 -4.84 0.94 -17.73
C TYR A 286 -4.34 1.38 -16.36
N GLY A 287 -4.25 2.67 -16.11
CA GLY A 287 -3.80 3.17 -14.82
C GLY A 287 -3.37 4.63 -14.84
N GLU A 288 -2.85 5.05 -13.71
CA GLU A 288 -2.52 6.44 -13.43
C GLU A 288 -1.19 6.55 -12.68
N TYR A 289 -0.51 7.69 -12.85
CA TYR A 289 0.73 8.00 -12.15
C TYR A 289 0.87 9.48 -11.86
N LEU A 290 1.68 9.79 -10.85
CA LEU A 290 2.13 11.14 -10.51
C LEU A 290 3.66 11.19 -10.56
N ILE A 291 4.21 12.29 -11.08
CA ILE A 291 5.63 12.62 -10.98
C ILE A 291 5.85 13.38 -9.68
N ASP A 292 6.98 13.13 -9.04
CA ASP A 292 7.38 13.79 -7.80
C ASP A 292 6.28 13.68 -6.73
N ALA A 293 5.88 12.44 -6.41
CA ALA A 293 4.80 12.12 -5.48
C ALA A 293 5.03 10.79 -4.75
N GLN A 294 4.48 10.68 -3.55
CA GLN A 294 4.39 9.41 -2.82
C GLN A 294 3.11 8.64 -3.19
N GLY A 295 3.05 7.34 -2.84
CA GLY A 295 1.91 6.48 -3.16
C GLY A 295 0.58 7.00 -2.62
N GLU A 296 0.58 7.60 -1.45
CA GLU A 296 -0.60 8.21 -0.82
C GLU A 296 -1.19 9.34 -1.67
N ASP A 297 -0.35 10.15 -2.32
CA ASP A 297 -0.78 11.31 -3.11
C ASP A 297 -1.61 10.89 -4.34
N VAL A 298 -1.41 9.66 -4.85
CA VAL A 298 -2.19 9.13 -6.00
C VAL A 298 -3.63 8.83 -5.61
N VAL A 299 -3.82 8.32 -4.38
CA VAL A 299 -5.14 7.86 -3.90
C VAL A 299 -5.89 8.93 -3.10
N ALA A 300 -5.18 9.91 -2.55
CA ALA A 300 -5.77 10.99 -1.75
C ALA A 300 -6.57 12.02 -2.59
N GLY A 301 -6.37 12.04 -3.92
CA GLY A 301 -7.10 12.95 -4.82
C GLY A 301 -6.68 14.43 -4.73
N VAL A 302 -5.63 14.74 -3.97
CA VAL A 302 -5.11 16.12 -3.80
C VAL A 302 -4.50 16.65 -5.11
N ARG A 303 -3.87 15.76 -5.88
CA ARG A 303 -3.28 16.06 -7.19
C ARG A 303 -3.93 15.21 -8.27
N THR A 304 -4.25 15.78 -9.42
CA THR A 304 -4.82 15.04 -10.56
C THR A 304 -3.75 14.15 -11.20
N PRO A 305 -3.90 12.80 -11.12
CA PRO A 305 -2.95 11.89 -11.74
C PRO A 305 -3.02 11.94 -13.27
N LYS A 306 -1.92 11.55 -13.92
CA LYS A 306 -1.83 11.42 -15.36
C LYS A 306 -2.15 9.99 -15.79
N PRO A 307 -2.89 9.78 -16.91
CA PRO A 307 -3.05 8.44 -17.47
C PRO A 307 -1.72 7.77 -17.79
N ILE A 308 -1.60 6.47 -17.52
CA ILE A 308 -0.34 5.70 -17.65
C ILE A 308 0.28 5.77 -19.04
N ALA A 309 -0.54 5.94 -20.10
CA ALA A 309 -0.07 6.09 -21.46
C ALA A 309 0.83 7.31 -21.67
N LYS A 310 0.64 8.40 -20.90
CA LYS A 310 1.49 9.60 -20.97
C LYS A 310 2.90 9.37 -20.39
N MET A 311 3.08 8.33 -19.59
CA MET A 311 4.38 7.97 -19.01
C MET A 311 5.43 7.63 -20.08
N ALA A 312 5.00 7.17 -21.26
CA ALA A 312 5.89 6.92 -22.40
C ALA A 312 6.71 8.18 -22.78
N LYS A 313 6.12 9.38 -22.60
CA LYS A 313 6.78 10.67 -22.86
C LYS A 313 7.57 11.17 -21.64
N ASP A 314 6.96 11.08 -20.46
CA ASP A 314 7.51 11.67 -19.24
C ASP A 314 8.67 10.85 -18.65
N LEU A 315 8.56 9.52 -18.66
CA LEU A 315 9.53 8.57 -18.08
C LEU A 315 9.72 7.35 -19.01
N PRO A 316 10.27 7.52 -20.22
CA PRO A 316 10.24 6.51 -21.29
C PRO A 316 10.94 5.21 -20.92
N LYS A 317 12.06 5.27 -20.20
CA LYS A 317 12.79 4.08 -19.74
C LYS A 317 11.94 3.26 -18.78
N SER A 318 11.43 3.89 -17.72
CA SER A 318 10.63 3.23 -16.70
C SER A 318 9.30 2.71 -17.27
N HIS A 319 8.70 3.43 -18.23
CA HIS A 319 7.52 2.93 -18.94
C HIS A 319 7.80 1.63 -19.71
N LYS A 320 8.94 1.52 -20.43
CA LYS A 320 9.33 0.28 -21.13
C LYS A 320 9.53 -0.87 -20.14
N GLU A 321 10.20 -0.63 -19.03
CA GLU A 321 10.41 -1.64 -17.97
C GLU A 321 9.06 -2.08 -17.35
N LEU A 322 8.14 -1.14 -17.16
CA LEU A 322 6.81 -1.44 -16.62
C LEU A 322 5.98 -2.29 -17.59
N LEU A 323 6.05 -2.03 -18.90
CA LEU A 323 5.38 -2.87 -19.91
C LEU A 323 5.95 -4.29 -19.96
N VAL A 324 7.26 -4.48 -19.78
CA VAL A 324 7.89 -5.81 -19.67
C VAL A 324 7.38 -6.51 -18.39
N THR A 325 7.34 -5.78 -17.28
CA THR A 325 6.84 -6.29 -15.99
C THR A 325 5.36 -6.67 -16.07
N ARG A 326 4.51 -5.84 -16.70
CA ARG A 326 3.11 -6.14 -17.00
C ARG A 326 2.92 -7.52 -17.64
N LYS A 327 3.63 -7.75 -18.76
CA LYS A 327 3.56 -9.03 -19.50
C LYS A 327 4.04 -10.21 -18.65
N LYS A 328 5.11 -10.00 -17.88
CA LYS A 328 5.68 -11.03 -17.01
C LYS A 328 4.71 -11.44 -15.91
N LEU A 329 4.07 -10.46 -15.24
CA LEU A 329 3.10 -10.71 -14.18
C LEU A 329 1.86 -11.42 -14.72
N GLU A 330 1.27 -10.92 -15.81
CA GLU A 330 0.06 -11.52 -16.40
C GLU A 330 0.30 -12.96 -16.86
N LYS A 331 1.46 -13.23 -17.52
CA LYS A 331 1.85 -14.58 -17.91
C LYS A 331 2.07 -15.51 -16.71
N HIS A 332 2.70 -15.02 -15.65
CA HIS A 332 3.02 -15.82 -14.47
C HIS A 332 1.77 -16.14 -13.64
N PHE A 333 0.98 -15.13 -13.31
CA PHE A 333 -0.24 -15.30 -12.53
C PHE A 333 -1.41 -15.84 -13.38
N ARG A 334 -1.26 -15.82 -14.70
CA ARG A 334 -2.26 -16.25 -15.66
C ARG A 334 -3.59 -15.53 -15.46
N ASP A 335 -3.56 -14.31 -14.92
CA ASP A 335 -4.72 -13.46 -14.67
C ASP A 335 -4.33 -11.98 -14.70
N VAL A 336 -5.33 -11.12 -14.88
CA VAL A 336 -5.15 -9.65 -14.79
C VAL A 336 -4.65 -9.28 -13.42
N GLN A 337 -3.63 -8.44 -13.40
CA GLN A 337 -3.01 -7.95 -12.18
C GLN A 337 -3.29 -6.46 -11.99
N ASP A 338 -3.61 -6.10 -10.75
CA ASP A 338 -3.60 -4.76 -10.20
C ASP A 338 -2.25 -4.56 -9.52
N VAL A 339 -1.52 -3.54 -9.93
CA VAL A 339 -0.14 -3.30 -9.50
C VAL A 339 0.05 -1.91 -8.94
N GLU A 340 0.88 -1.82 -7.91
CA GLU A 340 1.39 -0.57 -7.36
C GLU A 340 2.88 -0.50 -7.65
N PHE A 341 3.35 0.66 -8.15
CA PHE A 341 4.75 0.85 -8.49
C PHE A 341 5.27 2.22 -8.10
N THR A 342 6.57 2.31 -7.89
CA THR A 342 7.29 3.56 -7.66
C THR A 342 8.52 3.61 -8.56
N ILE A 343 8.86 4.78 -9.04
CA ILE A 343 10.07 5.07 -9.78
C ILE A 343 10.92 6.00 -8.92
N GLU A 344 12.06 5.54 -8.48
CA GLU A 344 13.05 6.30 -7.73
C GLU A 344 14.24 6.60 -8.62
N GLU A 345 14.48 7.86 -8.93
CA GLU A 345 15.61 8.30 -9.78
C GLU A 345 15.72 7.50 -11.11
N GLY A 346 14.59 7.28 -11.77
CA GLY A 346 14.50 6.53 -13.03
C GLY A 346 14.59 5.01 -12.91
N LYS A 347 14.63 4.46 -11.69
CA LYS A 347 14.60 3.02 -11.42
C LYS A 347 13.20 2.57 -11.02
N LEU A 348 12.66 1.60 -11.75
CA LEU A 348 11.34 1.02 -11.45
C LEU A 348 11.41 0.06 -10.27
N TRP A 349 10.38 0.15 -9.41
CA TRP A 349 10.13 -0.75 -8.31
C TRP A 349 8.65 -1.14 -8.25
N MET A 350 8.36 -2.42 -8.09
CA MET A 350 7.01 -2.92 -7.87
C MET A 350 6.76 -3.10 -6.39
N LEU A 351 5.72 -2.45 -5.86
CA LEU A 351 5.42 -2.44 -4.42
C LEU A 351 4.38 -3.49 -4.03
N GLN A 352 3.49 -3.83 -4.95
CA GLN A 352 2.42 -4.79 -4.73
C GLN A 352 1.89 -5.31 -6.06
N THR A 353 1.40 -6.55 -6.06
CA THR A 353 0.50 -7.09 -7.08
C THR A 353 -0.63 -7.84 -6.41
N ARG A 354 -1.79 -7.81 -7.04
CA ARG A 354 -2.97 -8.61 -6.65
C ARG A 354 -3.81 -8.90 -7.89
N ASN A 355 -4.66 -9.92 -7.80
CA ASN A 355 -5.61 -10.17 -8.88
C ASN A 355 -6.50 -8.94 -9.07
N GLY A 356 -6.58 -8.47 -10.31
CA GLY A 356 -7.33 -7.27 -10.67
C GLY A 356 -8.83 -7.48 -10.46
N LYS A 357 -9.42 -6.67 -9.56
CA LYS A 357 -10.87 -6.56 -9.48
C LYS A 357 -11.38 -5.96 -10.78
N ARG A 358 -12.50 -6.48 -11.28
CA ARG A 358 -13.05 -6.13 -12.59
C ARG A 358 -14.56 -6.24 -12.60
N THR A 359 -15.21 -5.57 -13.54
CA THR A 359 -16.65 -5.72 -13.79
C THR A 359 -16.96 -7.11 -14.35
N GLY A 360 -18.21 -7.57 -14.22
CA GLY A 360 -18.63 -8.85 -14.83
C GLY A 360 -18.43 -8.87 -16.34
N PHE A 361 -18.66 -7.74 -17.02
CA PHE A 361 -18.41 -7.60 -18.45
C PHE A 361 -16.92 -7.79 -18.79
N ALA A 362 -16.05 -7.10 -18.08
CA ALA A 362 -14.60 -7.25 -18.23
C ALA A 362 -14.14 -8.68 -17.90
N ALA A 363 -14.72 -9.34 -16.89
CA ALA A 363 -14.37 -10.71 -16.53
C ALA A 363 -14.60 -11.68 -17.70
N VAL A 364 -15.73 -11.55 -18.41
CA VAL A 364 -16.03 -12.36 -19.59
C VAL A 364 -15.04 -12.08 -20.74
N ASN A 365 -14.81 -10.81 -21.06
CA ASN A 365 -13.90 -10.43 -22.15
C ASN A 365 -12.46 -10.89 -21.87
N ILE A 366 -11.96 -10.65 -20.65
CA ILE A 366 -10.64 -11.09 -20.21
C ILE A 366 -10.50 -12.62 -20.31
N ALA A 367 -11.51 -13.37 -19.84
CA ALA A 367 -11.48 -14.83 -19.88
C ALA A 367 -11.42 -15.35 -21.31
N LEU A 368 -12.23 -14.78 -22.22
CA LEU A 368 -12.23 -15.13 -23.64
C LEU A 368 -10.88 -14.84 -24.31
N ASP A 369 -10.31 -13.66 -24.06
CA ASP A 369 -9.03 -13.27 -24.66
C ASP A 369 -7.87 -14.11 -24.11
N MET A 370 -7.86 -14.41 -22.82
CA MET A 370 -6.84 -15.29 -22.24
C MET A 370 -6.90 -16.72 -22.77
N VAL A 371 -8.08 -17.22 -23.13
CA VAL A 371 -8.22 -18.51 -23.86
C VAL A 371 -7.63 -18.40 -25.26
N LYS A 372 -7.97 -17.34 -26.02
CA LYS A 372 -7.41 -17.09 -27.37
C LYS A 372 -5.89 -16.97 -27.34
N GLU A 373 -5.35 -16.28 -26.32
CA GLU A 373 -3.91 -16.12 -26.07
C GLU A 373 -3.25 -17.41 -25.52
N ARG A 374 -4.01 -18.48 -25.27
CA ARG A 374 -3.55 -19.75 -24.67
C ARG A 374 -2.92 -19.62 -23.29
N LEU A 375 -3.32 -18.60 -22.55
CA LEU A 375 -2.90 -18.42 -21.16
C LEU A 375 -3.68 -19.32 -20.21
N ILE A 376 -4.96 -19.57 -20.50
CA ILE A 376 -5.85 -20.42 -19.71
C ILE A 376 -6.64 -21.36 -20.60
N LYS A 377 -7.18 -22.43 -20.03
CA LYS A 377 -8.11 -23.36 -20.71
C LYS A 377 -9.55 -22.83 -20.64
N LYS A 378 -10.44 -23.38 -21.49
CA LYS A 378 -11.87 -23.00 -21.52
C LYS A 378 -12.57 -23.27 -20.20
N GLU A 379 -12.28 -24.41 -19.57
CA GLU A 379 -12.84 -24.80 -18.29
C GLU A 379 -12.41 -23.82 -17.15
N GLU A 380 -11.15 -23.40 -17.17
CA GLU A 380 -10.62 -22.44 -16.24
C GLU A 380 -11.25 -21.05 -16.45
N ALA A 381 -11.51 -20.66 -17.70
CA ALA A 381 -12.17 -19.41 -18.03
C ALA A 381 -13.58 -19.32 -17.43
N ILE A 382 -14.35 -20.42 -17.53
CA ILE A 382 -15.71 -20.49 -16.94
C ILE A 382 -15.64 -20.32 -15.42
N LEU A 383 -14.72 -20.99 -14.74
CA LEU A 383 -14.55 -20.90 -13.28
C LEU A 383 -14.06 -19.55 -12.78
N ARG A 384 -13.53 -18.69 -13.66
CA ARG A 384 -13.05 -17.34 -13.31
C ARG A 384 -14.12 -16.25 -13.39
N ILE A 385 -15.28 -16.57 -13.91
CA ILE A 385 -16.40 -15.64 -13.99
C ILE A 385 -17.31 -15.94 -12.80
N PRO A 386 -17.32 -15.07 -11.76
CA PRO A 386 -18.18 -15.26 -10.61
C PRO A 386 -19.66 -15.25 -11.04
N ALA A 387 -20.45 -16.21 -10.56
CA ALA A 387 -21.87 -16.29 -10.90
C ALA A 387 -22.63 -15.00 -10.50
N ASP A 388 -22.27 -14.42 -9.37
CA ASP A 388 -22.86 -13.17 -8.89
C ASP A 388 -22.59 -11.98 -9.82
N ASP A 389 -21.45 -11.98 -10.52
CA ASP A 389 -21.10 -10.94 -11.50
C ASP A 389 -21.97 -11.02 -12.77
N LEU A 390 -22.57 -12.17 -13.06
CA LEU A 390 -23.51 -12.31 -14.18
C LEU A 390 -24.74 -11.43 -14.01
N GLY A 391 -25.17 -11.19 -12.78
CA GLY A 391 -26.24 -10.25 -12.48
C GLY A 391 -25.95 -8.82 -12.95
N HIS A 392 -24.68 -8.43 -12.91
CA HIS A 392 -24.23 -7.12 -13.41
C HIS A 392 -24.30 -6.99 -14.93
N LEU A 393 -24.22 -8.10 -15.68
CA LEU A 393 -24.40 -8.11 -17.15
C LEU A 393 -25.85 -7.86 -17.53
N LEU A 394 -26.77 -8.09 -16.62
CA LEU A 394 -28.20 -7.83 -16.77
C LEU A 394 -28.61 -6.48 -16.20
N ALA A 395 -27.65 -5.71 -15.64
CA ALA A 395 -27.94 -4.37 -15.11
C ALA A 395 -28.43 -3.44 -16.25
N PRO A 396 -29.36 -2.51 -15.95
CA PRO A 396 -29.79 -1.51 -16.91
C PRO A 396 -28.61 -0.74 -17.51
N ILE A 397 -28.61 -0.59 -18.83
CA ILE A 397 -27.65 0.23 -19.57
C ILE A 397 -28.39 1.26 -20.37
N PHE A 398 -27.72 2.37 -20.71
CA PHE A 398 -28.29 3.35 -21.62
C PHE A 398 -28.30 2.79 -23.05
N ASP A 399 -29.34 3.15 -23.83
CA ASP A 399 -29.28 2.95 -25.28
C ASP A 399 -28.10 3.72 -25.87
N ALA A 400 -27.26 3.02 -26.65
CA ALA A 400 -26.00 3.59 -27.15
C ALA A 400 -26.18 4.83 -28.06
N LYS A 401 -27.36 4.95 -28.73
CA LYS A 401 -27.66 6.15 -29.54
C LYS A 401 -28.12 7.31 -28.66
N ALA A 402 -28.96 7.01 -27.69
CA ALA A 402 -29.43 8.00 -26.72
C ALA A 402 -28.28 8.55 -25.87
N GLU A 403 -27.34 7.71 -25.42
CA GLU A 403 -26.15 8.12 -24.69
C GLU A 403 -25.26 9.07 -25.50
N LYS A 404 -25.00 8.74 -26.78
CA LYS A 404 -24.23 9.61 -27.68
C LYS A 404 -24.90 10.95 -27.97
N ALA A 405 -26.24 10.97 -27.98
CA ALA A 405 -27.02 12.19 -28.21
C ALA A 405 -27.22 13.03 -26.93
N ALA A 406 -26.99 12.47 -25.76
CA ALA A 406 -27.20 13.14 -24.48
C ALA A 406 -26.21 14.27 -24.26
N LYS A 407 -26.68 15.37 -23.65
CA LYS A 407 -25.80 16.47 -23.23
C LYS A 407 -24.92 16.02 -22.09
N LYS A 408 -23.61 16.03 -22.31
CA LYS A 408 -22.64 15.76 -21.26
C LYS A 408 -22.61 16.92 -20.25
N VAL A 409 -22.93 16.63 -18.98
CA VAL A 409 -22.97 17.62 -17.89
C VAL A 409 -21.67 17.65 -17.07
N GLY A 410 -20.85 16.58 -17.12
CA GLY A 410 -19.59 16.51 -16.39
C GLY A 410 -18.79 15.25 -16.69
N ASN A 411 -17.63 15.14 -16.08
CA ASN A 411 -16.81 13.93 -16.05
C ASN A 411 -16.68 13.48 -14.59
N GLY A 412 -16.72 12.18 -14.35
CA GLY A 412 -16.49 11.57 -13.04
C GLY A 412 -15.65 10.32 -13.17
N LEU A 413 -15.11 9.82 -12.05
CA LEU A 413 -14.48 8.52 -11.99
C LEU A 413 -15.56 7.45 -11.85
N PRO A 414 -15.54 6.35 -12.62
CA PRO A 414 -16.51 5.29 -12.51
C PRO A 414 -16.33 4.55 -11.18
N ALA A 415 -17.38 4.53 -10.36
CA ALA A 415 -17.37 3.85 -9.06
C ALA A 415 -18.21 2.57 -9.02
N GLY A 416 -19.09 2.38 -10.00
CA GLY A 416 -19.95 1.19 -10.13
C GLY A 416 -20.46 1.00 -11.55
N PRO A 417 -20.87 -0.23 -11.93
CA PRO A 417 -21.42 -0.53 -13.25
C PRO A 417 -22.90 -0.10 -13.34
N GLY A 418 -23.38 0.06 -14.58
CA GLY A 418 -24.78 0.23 -14.90
C GLY A 418 -25.25 1.67 -15.00
N ALA A 419 -26.55 1.83 -15.25
CA ALA A 419 -27.24 3.10 -15.32
C ALA A 419 -28.24 3.20 -14.17
N ALA A 420 -28.34 4.38 -13.58
CA ALA A 420 -29.29 4.64 -12.50
C ALA A 420 -29.97 6.00 -12.68
N SER A 421 -31.18 6.15 -12.14
CA SER A 421 -31.87 7.42 -12.01
C SER A 421 -32.22 7.66 -10.56
N GLY A 422 -32.13 8.91 -10.11
CA GLY A 422 -32.39 9.28 -8.73
C GLY A 422 -31.96 10.70 -8.38
N LYS A 423 -32.05 11.03 -7.09
CA LYS A 423 -31.52 12.29 -6.56
C LYS A 423 -29.99 12.19 -6.40
N ILE A 424 -29.29 13.30 -6.67
CA ILE A 424 -27.84 13.38 -6.49
C ILE A 424 -27.54 13.87 -5.08
N TYR A 425 -26.66 13.17 -4.37
CA TYR A 425 -26.09 13.56 -3.09
C TYR A 425 -24.58 13.64 -3.22
N PHE A 426 -23.97 14.66 -2.60
CA PHE A 426 -22.53 14.90 -2.67
C PHE A 426 -21.75 14.40 -1.45
N SER A 427 -22.48 13.95 -0.42
CA SER A 427 -21.89 13.29 0.75
C SER A 427 -22.61 11.98 1.06
N ALA A 428 -21.90 11.03 1.66
CA ALA A 428 -22.47 9.77 2.12
C ALA A 428 -23.50 9.99 3.25
N GLU A 429 -23.23 10.95 4.12
CA GLU A 429 -24.09 11.33 5.25
C GLU A 429 -25.45 11.86 4.78
N ASP A 430 -25.46 12.70 3.75
CA ASP A 430 -26.70 13.23 3.19
C ASP A 430 -27.50 12.15 2.45
N ALA A 431 -26.82 11.24 1.76
CA ALA A 431 -27.45 10.11 1.11
C ALA A 431 -28.13 9.17 2.13
N VAL A 432 -27.44 8.87 3.25
CA VAL A 432 -28.00 8.02 4.32
C VAL A 432 -29.18 8.68 5.03
N LYS A 433 -29.14 10.00 5.27
CA LYS A 433 -30.26 10.73 5.88
C LYS A 433 -31.50 10.79 4.99
N ALA A 434 -31.31 10.65 3.69
CA ALA A 434 -32.37 10.76 2.69
C ALA A 434 -32.94 9.40 2.25
N ALA A 435 -32.31 8.29 2.64
CA ALA A 435 -32.75 6.92 2.35
C ALA A 435 -33.73 6.43 3.40
#